data_901154aa6dba9978e67e7b05d8087e0f
#
_entry.id   901154aa6dba9978e67e7b05d8087e0f
#
_cell.length_a   1.000
_cell.length_b   1.000
_cell.length_c   1.000
_cell.angle_alpha   90.00
_cell.angle_beta   90.00
_cell.angle_gamma   90.00
#
_symmetry.space_group_name_H-M   'P 1'
#
loop_
_entity.id
_entity.type
_entity.pdbx_description
1 polymer ?
#
loop_
_entity_poly.entity_id
_entity_poly.type
_entity_poly.pdbx_seq_one_letter_code
_entity_poly.pdbx_strand_id
1 'polypeptide(L)'
;MFKERPDGYGLRLGDWRTGLLWTLAGCAGMGLILWFAARHPTMASFYEQRAPDGAGRIILLNAIEMWGWEFMWRGLLLFGLARALGPGPAIWLQAVPFAFMHLGKPQVETFTTIFGGAAFGYIAWQTGSFVYPFLIHWFILSFTMLLATGRIG
;
A
#
# COMPACT_ATOMS: atom_id res chain seq x y z
N MET A 1 18.30 -24.86 0.37
CA MET A 1 17.90 -23.89 -0.68
C MET A 1 16.39 -23.97 -0.80
N PHE A 2 15.68 -22.89 -0.52
CA PHE A 2 14.22 -22.86 -0.48
C PHE A 2 13.66 -23.19 -1.86
N LYS A 3 12.97 -24.33 -1.98
CA LYS A 3 12.24 -24.75 -3.20
C LYS A 3 10.81 -24.18 -3.19
N GLU A 4 10.66 -22.93 -2.74
CA GLU A 4 9.33 -22.33 -2.65
C GLU A 4 9.02 -21.57 -3.94
N ARG A 5 7.80 -21.73 -4.42
CA ARG A 5 7.35 -21.07 -5.65
C ARG A 5 6.91 -19.64 -5.32
N PRO A 6 7.13 -18.67 -6.22
CA PRO A 6 6.71 -17.27 -6.01
C PRO A 6 5.21 -17.10 -5.78
N ASP A 7 4.37 -17.99 -6.34
CA ASP A 7 2.92 -17.97 -6.12
C ASP A 7 2.53 -18.24 -4.66
N GLY A 8 3.36 -18.97 -3.91
CA GLY A 8 3.20 -19.16 -2.47
C GLY A 8 3.38 -17.87 -1.63
N TYR A 9 3.92 -16.82 -2.24
CA TYR A 9 4.08 -15.48 -1.66
C TYR A 9 3.14 -14.44 -2.30
N GLY A 10 2.03 -14.88 -2.86
CA GLY A 10 1.03 -14.00 -3.43
C GLY A 10 1.40 -13.35 -4.76
N LEU A 11 2.46 -13.81 -5.44
CA LEU A 11 2.82 -13.37 -6.80
C LEU A 11 1.94 -14.13 -7.82
N ARG A 12 0.68 -13.82 -7.80
CA ARG A 12 -0.39 -14.38 -8.65
C ARG A 12 -1.61 -13.48 -8.59
N LEU A 13 -2.55 -13.64 -9.52
CA LEU A 13 -3.80 -12.88 -9.48
C LEU A 13 -4.76 -13.36 -8.37
N GLY A 14 -4.67 -14.62 -7.94
CA GLY A 14 -5.55 -15.18 -6.91
C GLY A 14 -7.03 -15.00 -7.23
N ASP A 15 -7.85 -14.66 -6.22
CA ASP A 15 -9.26 -14.30 -6.46
C ASP A 15 -9.34 -12.86 -7.03
N TRP A 16 -9.28 -12.78 -8.36
CA TRP A 16 -9.27 -11.51 -9.07
C TRP A 16 -10.58 -10.73 -8.94
N ARG A 17 -11.72 -11.39 -8.76
CA ARG A 17 -13.02 -10.73 -8.64
C ARG A 17 -13.10 -9.97 -7.32
N THR A 18 -12.81 -10.65 -6.23
CA THR A 18 -12.71 -10.04 -4.90
C THR A 18 -11.61 -8.97 -4.86
N GLY A 19 -10.47 -9.24 -5.50
CA GLY A 19 -9.36 -8.30 -5.59
C GLY A 19 -9.72 -7.01 -6.33
N LEU A 20 -10.44 -7.11 -7.45
CA LEU A 20 -10.91 -5.94 -8.19
C LEU A 20 -11.90 -5.10 -7.36
N LEU A 21 -12.85 -5.75 -6.67
CA LEU A 21 -13.78 -5.07 -5.78
C LEU A 21 -13.06 -4.28 -4.68
N TRP A 22 -12.08 -4.92 -4.01
CA TRP A 22 -11.26 -4.24 -3.00
C TRP A 22 -10.44 -3.09 -3.59
N THR A 23 -9.88 -3.25 -4.79
CA THR A 23 -9.12 -2.20 -5.45
C THR A 23 -10.00 -1.00 -5.76
N LEU A 24 -11.18 -1.22 -6.36
CA LEU A 24 -12.11 -0.15 -6.68
C LEU A 24 -12.61 0.56 -5.42
N ALA A 25 -13.04 -0.19 -4.39
CA ALA A 25 -13.51 0.37 -3.13
C ALA A 25 -12.39 1.14 -2.40
N GLY A 26 -11.18 0.57 -2.35
CA GLY A 26 -10.01 1.20 -1.73
C GLY A 26 -9.58 2.47 -2.45
N CYS A 27 -9.49 2.46 -3.78
CA CYS A 27 -9.15 3.65 -4.56
C CYS A 27 -10.24 4.73 -4.44
N ALA A 28 -11.52 4.36 -4.49
CA ALA A 28 -12.62 5.34 -4.35
C ALA A 28 -12.63 5.96 -2.94
N GLY A 29 -12.56 5.15 -1.89
CA GLY A 29 -12.56 5.63 -0.50
C GLY A 29 -11.34 6.49 -0.20
N MET A 30 -10.13 5.99 -0.55
CA MET A 30 -8.92 6.75 -0.34
C MET A 30 -8.82 7.98 -1.23
N GLY A 31 -9.32 7.92 -2.47
CA GLY A 31 -9.39 9.08 -3.35
C GLY A 31 -10.21 10.22 -2.73
N LEU A 32 -11.35 9.90 -2.14
CA LEU A 32 -12.17 10.89 -1.44
C LEU A 32 -11.45 11.48 -0.21
N ILE A 33 -10.84 10.63 0.61
CA ILE A 33 -10.09 11.08 1.80
C ILE A 33 -8.92 11.97 1.39
N LEU A 34 -8.12 11.52 0.41
CA LEU A 34 -6.92 12.22 -0.03
C LEU A 34 -7.22 13.52 -0.77
N TRP A 35 -8.38 13.61 -1.43
CA TRP A 35 -8.83 14.87 -2.05
C TRP A 35 -8.84 16.04 -1.07
N PHE A 36 -9.16 15.80 0.19
CA PHE A 36 -9.09 16.79 1.26
C PHE A 36 -7.77 16.76 2.02
N ALA A 37 -7.30 15.57 2.42
CA ALA A 37 -6.13 15.44 3.27
C ALA A 37 -4.82 15.88 2.60
N ALA A 38 -4.62 15.58 1.32
CA ALA A 38 -3.39 15.94 0.61
C ALA A 38 -3.23 17.46 0.38
N ARG A 39 -4.30 18.23 0.54
CA ARG A 39 -4.27 19.70 0.47
C ARG A 39 -3.97 20.36 1.80
N HIS A 40 -3.98 19.60 2.90
CA HIS A 40 -3.59 20.15 4.20
C HIS A 40 -2.10 20.55 4.16
N PRO A 41 -1.69 21.73 4.65
CA PRO A 41 -0.32 22.25 4.47
C PRO A 41 0.79 21.27 4.85
N THR A 42 0.60 20.54 5.96
CA THR A 42 1.58 19.55 6.43
C THR A 42 1.76 18.37 5.47
N MET A 43 0.65 17.87 4.90
CA MET A 43 0.68 16.79 3.90
C MET A 43 1.24 17.30 2.57
N ALA A 44 0.73 18.44 2.09
CA ALA A 44 1.16 19.04 0.83
C ALA A 44 2.68 19.28 0.83
N SER A 45 3.20 20.00 1.81
CA SER A 45 4.65 20.32 1.89
C SER A 45 5.52 19.06 2.01
N PHE A 46 5.07 18.05 2.75
CA PHE A 46 5.83 16.81 2.91
C PHE A 46 5.98 16.05 1.59
N TYR A 47 4.89 15.93 0.83
CA TYR A 47 4.88 15.16 -0.42
C TYR A 47 5.39 15.96 -1.61
N GLU A 48 5.18 17.29 -1.65
CA GLU A 48 5.75 18.16 -2.67
C GLU A 48 7.29 18.10 -2.68
N GLN A 49 7.93 18.17 -1.51
CA GLN A 49 9.39 18.10 -1.38
C GLN A 49 9.99 16.75 -1.81
N ARG A 50 9.19 15.70 -1.88
CA ARG A 50 9.62 14.33 -2.22
C ARG A 50 9.19 13.88 -3.61
N ALA A 51 8.29 14.63 -4.22
CA ALA A 51 7.76 14.26 -5.53
C ALA A 51 8.81 14.51 -6.63
N PRO A 52 9.06 13.54 -7.50
CA PRO A 52 9.90 13.76 -8.67
C PRO A 52 9.20 14.70 -9.67
N ASP A 53 10.00 15.35 -10.51
CA ASP A 53 9.46 16.22 -11.55
C ASP A 53 8.67 15.46 -12.61
N GLY A 54 7.47 15.97 -12.90
CA GLY A 54 6.59 15.45 -13.95
C GLY A 54 5.66 14.33 -13.47
N ALA A 55 4.38 14.43 -13.86
CA ALA A 55 3.34 13.47 -13.47
C ALA A 55 3.66 12.02 -13.87
N GLY A 56 4.18 11.83 -15.09
CA GLY A 56 4.56 10.49 -15.58
C GLY A 56 5.65 9.83 -14.73
N ARG A 57 6.65 10.63 -14.27
CA ARG A 57 7.69 10.11 -13.37
C ARG A 57 7.15 9.76 -11.98
N ILE A 58 6.25 10.58 -11.43
CA ILE A 58 5.57 10.27 -10.16
C ILE A 58 4.89 8.89 -10.28
N ILE A 59 4.06 8.70 -11.30
CA ILE A 59 3.29 7.47 -11.48
C ILE A 59 4.23 6.26 -11.66
N LEU A 60 5.25 6.37 -12.51
CA LEU A 60 6.14 5.26 -12.83
C LEU A 60 7.04 4.87 -11.64
N LEU A 61 7.69 5.85 -11.01
CA LEU A 61 8.61 5.56 -9.91
C LEU A 61 7.86 5.02 -8.69
N ASN A 62 6.69 5.57 -8.38
CA ASN A 62 5.84 5.03 -7.33
C ASN A 62 5.34 3.60 -7.63
N ALA A 63 5.09 3.26 -8.91
CA ALA A 63 4.73 1.89 -9.26
C ALA A 63 5.87 0.91 -8.95
N ILE A 64 7.10 1.26 -9.32
CA ILE A 64 8.28 0.43 -9.07
C ILE A 64 8.54 0.27 -7.57
N GLU A 65 8.48 1.38 -6.83
CA GLU A 65 8.68 1.40 -5.39
C GLU A 65 7.63 0.57 -4.66
N MET A 66 6.35 0.84 -4.93
CA MET A 66 5.24 0.17 -4.25
C MET A 66 5.13 -1.32 -4.61
N TRP A 67 5.55 -1.73 -5.79
CA TRP A 67 5.63 -3.15 -6.16
C TRP A 67 6.57 -3.91 -5.22
N GLY A 68 7.82 -3.44 -5.06
CA GLY A 68 8.79 -4.04 -4.15
C GLY A 68 8.35 -3.95 -2.69
N TRP A 69 7.77 -2.81 -2.31
CA TRP A 69 7.27 -2.55 -0.97
C TRP A 69 6.16 -3.53 -0.58
N GLU A 70 5.12 -3.67 -1.40
CA GLU A 70 4.01 -4.57 -1.10
C GLU A 70 4.41 -6.05 -1.21
N PHE A 71 5.31 -6.40 -2.13
CA PHE A 71 5.85 -7.75 -2.16
C PHE A 71 6.60 -8.10 -0.86
N MET A 72 7.36 -7.19 -0.29
CA MET A 72 8.06 -7.41 0.97
C MET A 72 7.07 -7.64 2.12
N TRP A 73 6.06 -6.76 2.27
CA TRP A 73 5.15 -6.80 3.41
C TRP A 73 4.02 -7.82 3.25
N ARG A 74 3.32 -7.81 2.12
CA ARG A 74 2.14 -8.65 1.85
C ARG A 74 2.47 -9.93 1.09
N GLY A 75 3.63 -9.96 0.44
CA GLY A 75 4.19 -11.18 -0.14
C GLY A 75 4.99 -11.97 0.90
N LEU A 76 6.24 -11.57 1.11
CA LEU A 76 7.18 -12.36 1.93
C LEU A 76 6.77 -12.44 3.40
N LEU A 77 6.54 -11.30 4.04
CA LEU A 77 6.33 -11.29 5.49
C LEU A 77 4.96 -11.85 5.88
N LEU A 78 3.88 -11.39 5.26
CA LEU A 78 2.52 -11.88 5.57
C LEU A 78 2.38 -13.38 5.32
N PHE A 79 2.64 -13.83 4.08
CA PHE A 79 2.46 -15.25 3.74
C PHE A 79 3.47 -16.15 4.45
N GLY A 80 4.68 -15.65 4.73
CA GLY A 80 5.66 -16.36 5.55
C GLY A 80 5.18 -16.57 6.98
N LEU A 81 4.74 -15.51 7.65
CA LEU A 81 4.19 -15.57 9.01
C LEU A 81 2.90 -16.40 9.10
N ALA A 82 2.02 -16.27 8.10
CA ALA A 82 0.74 -16.98 8.09
C ALA A 82 0.90 -18.51 8.07
N ARG A 83 1.96 -19.03 7.48
CA ARG A 83 2.28 -20.48 7.52
C ARG A 83 2.61 -20.98 8.92
N ALA A 84 3.26 -20.14 9.74
CA ALA A 84 3.68 -20.52 11.08
C ALA A 84 2.64 -20.19 12.15
N LEU A 85 1.92 -19.07 12.01
CA LEU A 85 1.09 -18.49 13.06
C LEU A 85 -0.40 -18.40 12.70
N GLY A 86 -0.75 -18.75 11.46
CA GLY A 86 -2.08 -18.49 10.92
C GLY A 86 -2.28 -17.04 10.46
N PRO A 87 -3.38 -16.76 9.71
CA PRO A 87 -3.58 -15.48 9.06
C PRO A 87 -3.84 -14.31 10.03
N GLY A 88 -4.61 -14.52 11.07
CA GLY A 88 -4.97 -13.46 12.02
C GLY A 88 -3.74 -12.79 12.65
N PRO A 89 -2.89 -13.52 13.39
CA PRO A 89 -1.65 -12.97 13.93
C PRO A 89 -0.72 -12.41 12.84
N ALA A 90 -0.60 -13.07 11.68
CA ALA A 90 0.28 -12.63 10.61
C ALA A 90 -0.11 -11.25 10.05
N ILE A 91 -1.43 -10.99 9.90
CA ILE A 91 -1.95 -9.70 9.44
C ILE A 91 -1.52 -8.56 10.37
N TRP A 92 -1.60 -8.75 11.67
CA TRP A 92 -1.19 -7.71 12.62
C TRP A 92 0.32 -7.60 12.78
N LEU A 93 1.03 -8.73 12.85
CA LEU A 93 2.48 -8.74 13.00
C LEU A 93 3.21 -8.09 11.81
N GLN A 94 2.72 -8.23 10.59
CA GLN A 94 3.29 -7.52 9.45
C GLN A 94 2.93 -6.02 9.44
N ALA A 95 1.77 -5.64 10.02
CA ALA A 95 1.33 -4.24 10.06
C ALA A 95 2.16 -3.40 11.04
N VAL A 96 2.69 -3.99 12.12
CA VAL A 96 3.50 -3.28 13.13
C VAL A 96 4.79 -2.70 12.53
N PRO A 97 5.72 -3.50 11.97
CA PRO A 97 6.94 -2.94 11.38
C PRO A 97 6.63 -2.07 10.16
N PHE A 98 5.59 -2.37 9.40
CA PHE A 98 5.11 -1.49 8.33
C PHE A 98 4.73 -0.09 8.85
N ALA A 99 4.05 0.00 9.99
CA ALA A 99 3.73 1.27 10.62
C ALA A 99 4.99 2.00 11.13
N PHE A 100 5.97 1.28 11.68
CA PHE A 100 7.25 1.88 12.07
C PHE A 100 8.00 2.55 10.91
N MET A 101 7.89 2.00 9.71
CA MET A 101 8.47 2.61 8.51
C MET A 101 7.77 3.92 8.08
N HIS A 102 6.64 4.26 8.70
CA HIS A 102 5.92 5.52 8.48
C HIS A 102 6.21 6.57 9.56
N LEU A 103 7.09 6.29 10.51
CA LEU A 103 7.56 7.29 11.47
C LEU A 103 8.28 8.43 10.73
N GLY A 104 7.95 9.67 11.09
CA GLY A 104 8.47 10.86 10.41
C GLY A 104 7.62 11.35 9.24
N LYS A 105 6.55 10.64 8.88
CA LYS A 105 5.50 11.13 7.99
C LYS A 105 4.48 12.00 8.76
N PRO A 106 3.56 12.71 8.08
CA PRO A 106 2.50 13.47 8.75
C PRO A 106 1.75 12.61 9.77
N GLN A 107 1.46 13.17 10.94
CA GLN A 107 0.96 12.43 12.10
C GLN A 107 -0.27 11.55 11.79
N VAL A 108 -1.24 12.11 11.05
CA VAL A 108 -2.46 11.37 10.68
C VAL A 108 -2.10 10.11 9.88
N GLU A 109 -1.18 10.21 8.93
CA GLU A 109 -0.71 9.06 8.15
C GLU A 109 -0.02 8.04 9.06
N THR A 110 0.93 8.49 9.90
CA THR A 110 1.64 7.60 10.82
C THR A 110 0.69 6.81 11.72
N PHE A 111 -0.32 7.48 12.34
CA PHE A 111 -1.25 6.80 13.23
C PHE A 111 -2.22 5.86 12.51
N THR A 112 -2.67 6.21 11.31
CA THR A 112 -3.61 5.38 10.56
C THR A 112 -2.94 4.20 9.85
N THR A 113 -1.63 4.25 9.66
CA THR A 113 -0.90 3.25 8.87
C THR A 113 -0.98 1.83 9.46
N ILE A 114 -1.06 1.65 10.79
CA ILE A 114 -1.19 0.32 11.37
C ILE A 114 -2.50 -0.36 10.93
N PHE A 115 -3.58 0.40 10.89
CA PHE A 115 -4.89 -0.10 10.44
C PHE A 115 -4.90 -0.30 8.91
N GLY A 116 -4.31 0.62 8.17
CA GLY A 116 -4.09 0.49 6.72
C GLY A 116 -3.24 -0.73 6.38
N GLY A 117 -2.17 -0.94 7.15
CA GLY A 117 -1.30 -2.11 7.04
C GLY A 117 -2.03 -3.43 7.29
N ALA A 118 -2.89 -3.47 8.32
CA ALA A 118 -3.73 -4.63 8.61
C ALA A 118 -4.79 -4.85 7.53
N ALA A 119 -5.44 -3.79 7.03
CA ALA A 119 -6.41 -3.88 5.93
C ALA A 119 -5.76 -4.43 4.65
N PHE A 120 -4.59 -3.94 4.26
CA PHE A 120 -3.84 -4.47 3.12
C PHE A 120 -3.42 -5.92 3.33
N GLY A 121 -3.00 -6.29 4.55
CA GLY A 121 -2.72 -7.68 4.90
C GLY A 121 -3.95 -8.57 4.75
N TYR A 122 -5.11 -8.11 5.20
CA TYR A 122 -6.38 -8.82 5.04
C TYR A 122 -6.76 -9.01 3.56
N ILE A 123 -6.65 -7.95 2.75
CA ILE A 123 -6.93 -8.01 1.31
C ILE A 123 -5.99 -9.01 0.62
N ALA A 124 -4.68 -8.93 0.92
CA ALA A 124 -3.71 -9.86 0.34
C ALA A 124 -4.01 -11.31 0.73
N TRP A 125 -4.35 -11.56 1.99
CA TRP A 125 -4.71 -12.90 2.46
C TRP A 125 -5.99 -13.41 1.80
N GLN A 126 -7.06 -12.61 1.80
CA GLN A 126 -8.36 -12.98 1.25
C GLN A 126 -8.29 -13.28 -0.25
N THR A 127 -7.51 -12.52 -1.00
CA THR A 127 -7.36 -12.71 -2.44
C THR A 127 -6.28 -13.72 -2.81
N GLY A 128 -5.40 -14.05 -1.85
CA GLY A 128 -4.20 -14.84 -2.10
C GLY A 128 -3.16 -14.10 -2.96
N SER A 129 -3.19 -12.75 -3.00
CA SER A 129 -2.35 -11.93 -3.87
C SER A 129 -1.97 -10.60 -3.22
N PHE A 130 -0.72 -10.19 -3.34
CA PHE A 130 -0.28 -8.84 -2.93
C PHE A 130 -0.54 -7.78 -4.02
N VAL A 131 -0.95 -8.16 -5.22
CA VAL A 131 -1.16 -7.26 -6.34
C VAL A 131 -2.24 -6.21 -6.04
N TYR A 132 -3.30 -6.59 -5.33
CA TYR A 132 -4.41 -5.67 -5.04
C TYR A 132 -4.04 -4.61 -3.98
N PRO A 133 -3.42 -4.94 -2.84
CA PRO A 133 -2.83 -3.92 -1.97
C PRO A 133 -1.81 -3.05 -2.70
N PHE A 134 -0.98 -3.61 -3.58
CA PHE A 134 -0.07 -2.83 -4.42
C PHE A 134 -0.81 -1.80 -5.26
N LEU A 135 -1.87 -2.18 -5.97
CA LEU A 135 -2.65 -1.25 -6.80
C LEU A 135 -3.26 -0.11 -5.98
N ILE A 136 -3.81 -0.42 -4.81
CA ILE A 136 -4.38 0.57 -3.91
C ILE A 136 -3.29 1.50 -3.36
N HIS A 137 -2.16 0.96 -2.90
CA HIS A 137 -1.07 1.74 -2.31
C HIS A 137 -0.37 2.62 -3.36
N TRP A 138 -0.14 2.09 -4.56
CA TRP A 138 0.36 2.85 -5.69
C TRP A 138 -0.55 4.02 -6.05
N PHE A 139 -1.87 3.79 -6.09
CA PHE A 139 -2.86 4.86 -6.28
C PHE A 139 -2.73 5.90 -5.16
N ILE A 140 -2.75 5.49 -3.89
CA ILE A 140 -2.65 6.39 -2.72
C ILE A 140 -1.43 7.30 -2.84
N LEU A 141 -0.25 6.74 -3.03
CA LEU A 141 1.00 7.51 -3.07
C LEU A 141 1.04 8.45 -4.28
N SER A 142 0.70 7.93 -5.47
CA SER A 142 0.72 8.73 -6.69
C SER A 142 -0.32 9.85 -6.67
N PHE A 143 -1.53 9.57 -6.22
CA PHE A 143 -2.60 10.56 -6.13
C PHE A 143 -2.26 11.66 -5.10
N THR A 144 -1.70 11.28 -3.95
CA THR A 144 -1.24 12.23 -2.93
C THR A 144 -0.17 13.17 -3.49
N MET A 145 0.85 12.64 -4.17
CA MET A 145 1.92 13.47 -4.75
C MET A 145 1.40 14.37 -5.88
N LEU A 146 0.49 13.88 -6.72
CA LEU A 146 -0.10 14.68 -7.79
C LEU A 146 -0.95 15.84 -7.26
N LEU A 147 -1.72 15.60 -6.19
CA LEU A 147 -2.48 16.66 -5.51
C LEU A 147 -1.54 17.66 -4.81
N ALA A 148 -0.55 17.18 -4.05
CA ALA A 148 0.40 18.01 -3.32
C ALA A 148 1.21 18.94 -4.24
N THR A 149 1.53 18.48 -5.45
CA THR A 149 2.28 19.26 -6.46
C THR A 149 1.39 20.09 -7.38
N GLY A 150 0.08 20.14 -7.15
CA GLY A 150 -0.87 20.89 -7.98
C GLY A 150 -0.97 20.41 -9.44
N ARG A 151 -0.58 19.16 -9.73
CA ARG A 151 -0.66 18.60 -11.09
C ARG A 151 -2.05 18.06 -11.43
N ILE A 152 -2.89 17.90 -10.43
CA ILE A 152 -4.32 17.57 -10.54
C ILE A 152 -5.08 18.34 -9.47
N GLY A 153 -6.29 18.83 -9.80
CA GLY A 153 -7.24 19.48 -8.88
C GLY A 153 -7.11 20.97 -8.73
#